data_993d0bda192a36c9e5a26de9a02aeb84
#
_entry.id   993d0bda192a36c9e5a26de9a02aeb84
#
_cell.length_a   1.000
_cell.length_b   1.000
_cell.length_c   1.000
_cell.angle_alpha   90.00
_cell.angle_beta   90.00
_cell.angle_gamma   90.00
#
_symmetry.space_group_name_H-M   'P 1'
#
loop_
_entity.id
_entity.type
_entity.pdbx_description
1 polymer ?
#
loop_
_entity_poly.entity_id
_entity_poly.type
_entity_poly.pdbx_seq_one_letter_code
_entity_poly.pdbx_strand_id
1 'polypeptide(L)'
;KNKPISSMTTPRFADIATFFRLPINKNLEDLDYCICGVPWDGGTTNRPGARHGPREVRNASSLIRLYHPVSLKSPYDNFDIADIGDCPVNPADLQDSLAKIKEFYENVVTSKTIPLSIGGDHLISLPILRALAKDGPVGLFQFDSHSDTWDSYFGGYKYTHGTPFRRAIE
;
A
#
# COMPACT_ATOMS: atom_id res chain seq x y z
N LYS A 1 -18.35 4.09 -12.98
CA LYS A 1 -17.68 3.94 -11.69
C LYS A 1 -17.36 2.48 -11.42
N ASN A 2 -16.14 2.21 -10.99
CA ASN A 2 -15.69 0.89 -10.60
C ASN A 2 -16.42 0.47 -9.31
N LYS A 3 -17.00 -0.73 -9.31
CA LYS A 3 -17.67 -1.31 -8.13
C LYS A 3 -17.17 -2.72 -7.87
N PRO A 4 -17.13 -3.16 -6.61
CA PRO A 4 -16.83 -4.54 -6.28
C PRO A 4 -17.79 -5.52 -6.94
N ILE A 5 -17.26 -6.68 -7.32
CA ILE A 5 -18.09 -7.77 -7.91
C ILE A 5 -19.10 -8.25 -6.87
N SER A 6 -20.37 -8.31 -7.25
CA SER A 6 -21.44 -8.75 -6.36
C SER A 6 -21.30 -10.23 -5.99
N SER A 7 -21.43 -10.52 -4.70
CA SER A 7 -21.48 -11.92 -4.22
C SER A 7 -22.75 -12.67 -4.60
N MET A 8 -23.75 -11.96 -5.14
CA MET A 8 -24.98 -12.58 -5.66
C MET A 8 -24.79 -13.10 -7.10
N THR A 9 -23.79 -12.59 -7.82
CA THR A 9 -23.47 -13.04 -9.19
C THR A 9 -22.24 -13.96 -9.22
N THR A 10 -21.22 -13.65 -8.42
CA THR A 10 -20.00 -14.46 -8.33
C THR A 10 -19.73 -14.79 -6.86
N PRO A 11 -19.67 -16.06 -6.46
CA PRO A 11 -19.36 -16.46 -5.09
C PRO A 11 -18.04 -15.84 -4.60
N ARG A 12 -17.93 -15.58 -3.29
CA ARG A 12 -16.76 -14.93 -2.71
C ARG A 12 -15.46 -15.71 -2.79
N PHE A 13 -15.56 -17.01 -2.94
CA PHE A 13 -14.41 -17.92 -3.11
C PHE A 13 -13.98 -18.08 -4.57
N ALA A 14 -14.73 -17.52 -5.52
CA ALA A 14 -14.50 -17.67 -6.97
C ALA A 14 -13.89 -16.39 -7.56
N ASP A 15 -13.30 -16.56 -8.73
CA ASP A 15 -12.64 -15.52 -9.53
C ASP A 15 -11.27 -15.08 -8.97
N ILE A 16 -10.63 -14.11 -9.62
CA ILE A 16 -9.33 -13.57 -9.21
C ILE A 16 -9.48 -12.78 -7.91
N ALA A 17 -8.67 -13.09 -6.91
CA ALA A 17 -8.66 -12.36 -5.66
C ALA A 17 -8.05 -10.96 -5.87
N THR A 18 -8.88 -9.93 -5.69
CA THR A 18 -8.48 -8.51 -5.72
C THR A 18 -8.81 -7.84 -4.39
N PHE A 19 -8.21 -6.67 -4.12
CA PHE A 19 -8.59 -5.90 -2.94
C PHE A 19 -10.06 -5.53 -2.98
N PHE A 20 -10.81 -5.96 -1.97
CA PHE A 20 -12.24 -5.68 -1.78
C PHE A 20 -13.12 -6.14 -2.97
N ARG A 21 -12.64 -7.08 -3.78
CA ARG A 21 -13.30 -7.55 -5.01
C ARG A 21 -13.48 -6.44 -6.06
N LEU A 22 -12.65 -5.40 -5.99
CA LEU A 22 -12.62 -4.34 -6.97
C LEU A 22 -12.05 -4.83 -8.31
N PRO A 23 -12.41 -4.22 -9.43
CA PRO A 23 -11.77 -4.52 -10.71
C PRO A 23 -10.29 -4.17 -10.66
N ILE A 24 -9.48 -4.89 -11.42
CA ILE A 24 -8.11 -4.49 -11.72
C ILE A 24 -8.17 -3.42 -12.81
N ASN A 25 -7.70 -2.21 -12.48
CA ASN A 25 -7.58 -1.12 -13.46
C ASN A 25 -6.31 -0.35 -13.19
N LYS A 26 -5.37 -0.41 -14.14
CA LYS A 26 -4.06 0.27 -14.04
C LYS A 26 -4.03 1.66 -14.69
N ASN A 27 -5.14 2.10 -15.28
CA ASN A 27 -5.26 3.45 -15.81
C ASN A 27 -5.59 4.42 -14.66
N LEU A 28 -4.56 5.04 -14.11
CA LEU A 28 -4.67 5.90 -12.93
C LEU A 28 -5.50 7.16 -13.19
N GLU A 29 -5.54 7.66 -14.42
CA GLU A 29 -6.28 8.87 -14.77
C GLU A 29 -7.80 8.72 -14.59
N ASP A 30 -8.29 7.49 -14.59
CA ASP A 30 -9.71 7.16 -14.40
C ASP A 30 -10.08 6.95 -12.93
N LEU A 31 -9.14 7.10 -11.99
CA LEU A 31 -9.32 6.73 -10.60
C LEU A 31 -9.21 7.92 -9.65
N ASP A 32 -10.14 8.01 -8.71
CA ASP A 32 -10.01 8.88 -7.53
C ASP A 32 -9.04 8.27 -6.50
N TYR A 33 -9.16 6.96 -6.28
CA TYR A 33 -8.32 6.18 -5.37
C TYR A 33 -7.82 4.91 -6.03
N CYS A 34 -6.59 4.54 -5.75
CA CYS A 34 -6.07 3.24 -6.12
C CYS A 34 -5.65 2.44 -4.89
N ILE A 35 -5.89 1.13 -4.91
CA ILE A 35 -5.40 0.23 -3.88
C ILE A 35 -4.26 -0.58 -4.46
N CYS A 36 -3.11 -0.56 -3.80
CA CYS A 36 -1.90 -1.23 -4.29
C CYS A 36 -1.20 -1.99 -3.17
N GLY A 37 -0.61 -3.11 -3.54
CA GLY A 37 0.23 -3.90 -2.65
C GLY A 37 1.69 -3.47 -2.73
N VAL A 38 2.39 -3.52 -1.59
CA VAL A 38 3.85 -3.36 -1.52
C VAL A 38 4.43 -4.60 -0.83
N PRO A 39 4.68 -5.70 -1.56
CA PRO A 39 5.03 -7.00 -1.02
C PRO A 39 6.51 -7.07 -0.62
N TRP A 40 6.93 -6.25 0.34
CA TRP A 40 8.30 -6.12 0.82
C TRP A 40 8.40 -6.33 2.32
N ASP A 41 9.43 -7.06 2.78
CA ASP A 41 9.77 -7.24 4.20
C ASP A 41 11.27 -7.33 4.47
N GLY A 42 12.09 -6.77 3.60
CA GLY A 42 13.55 -6.72 3.75
C GLY A 42 14.04 -5.79 4.85
N GLY A 43 13.17 -4.96 5.43
CA GLY A 43 13.46 -4.14 6.61
C GLY A 43 13.16 -4.82 7.95
N THR A 44 12.63 -6.05 7.93
CA THR A 44 12.23 -6.79 9.14
C THR A 44 13.44 -7.23 9.96
N THR A 45 13.40 -7.05 11.28
CA THR A 45 14.50 -7.40 12.18
C THR A 45 14.27 -8.69 12.98
N ASN A 46 13.06 -9.24 12.98
CA ASN A 46 12.72 -10.44 13.76
C ASN A 46 11.95 -11.47 12.91
N ARG A 47 10.69 -11.21 12.57
CA ARG A 47 9.83 -12.19 11.88
C ARG A 47 9.59 -11.76 10.43
N PRO A 48 10.17 -12.46 9.42
CA PRO A 48 9.83 -12.24 8.02
C PRO A 48 8.42 -12.77 7.72
N GLY A 49 7.85 -12.33 6.60
CA GLY A 49 6.54 -12.78 6.12
C GLY A 49 5.56 -11.66 5.81
N ALA A 50 5.84 -10.41 6.24
CA ALA A 50 5.01 -9.26 5.91
C ALA A 50 4.86 -9.03 4.39
N ARG A 51 5.80 -9.51 3.56
CA ARG A 51 5.70 -9.52 2.10
C ARG A 51 4.45 -10.21 1.56
N HIS A 52 3.85 -11.12 2.33
CA HIS A 52 2.62 -11.81 1.95
C HIS A 52 1.35 -11.01 2.31
N GLY A 53 1.50 -9.90 3.05
CA GLY A 53 0.37 -9.07 3.48
C GLY A 53 -0.60 -8.66 2.38
N PRO A 54 -0.14 -8.11 1.24
CA PRO A 54 -1.03 -7.73 0.15
C PRO A 54 -1.89 -8.88 -0.37
N ARG A 55 -1.30 -10.06 -0.53
CA ARG A 55 -2.02 -11.27 -0.99
C ARG A 55 -3.08 -11.70 0.01
N GLU A 56 -2.71 -11.75 1.30
CA GLU A 56 -3.64 -12.16 2.35
C GLU A 56 -4.78 -11.16 2.56
N VAL A 57 -4.51 -9.87 2.41
CA VAL A 57 -5.56 -8.84 2.45
C VAL A 57 -6.51 -8.98 1.25
N ARG A 58 -6.02 -9.30 0.04
CA ARG A 58 -6.88 -9.60 -1.10
C ARG A 58 -7.82 -10.78 -0.80
N ASN A 59 -7.28 -11.85 -0.25
CA ASN A 59 -8.06 -13.03 0.15
C ASN A 59 -9.12 -12.67 1.20
N ALA A 60 -8.70 -12.05 2.31
CA ALA A 60 -9.56 -11.72 3.43
C ALA A 60 -10.63 -10.67 3.07
N SER A 61 -10.29 -9.69 2.24
CA SER A 61 -11.20 -8.61 1.82
C SER A 61 -12.34 -9.09 0.90
N SER A 62 -12.29 -10.33 0.41
CA SER A 62 -13.42 -10.93 -0.30
C SER A 62 -14.70 -10.96 0.52
N LEU A 63 -14.59 -10.92 1.86
CA LEU A 63 -15.72 -10.95 2.79
C LEU A 63 -16.31 -9.56 3.09
N ILE A 64 -15.70 -8.48 2.61
CA ILE A 64 -16.15 -7.12 2.92
C ILE A 64 -17.58 -6.86 2.43
N ARG A 65 -18.30 -6.00 3.16
CA ARG A 65 -19.61 -5.50 2.76
C ARG A 65 -19.46 -4.20 1.98
N LEU A 66 -20.31 -4.00 0.98
CA LEU A 66 -20.30 -2.77 0.15
C LEU A 66 -20.71 -1.53 0.94
N TYR A 67 -21.56 -1.70 1.93
CA TYR A 67 -22.12 -0.62 2.74
C TYR A 67 -21.72 -0.78 4.20
N HIS A 68 -21.36 0.33 4.81
CA HIS A 68 -21.13 0.37 6.26
C HIS A 68 -22.47 0.14 6.99
N PRO A 69 -22.58 -0.83 7.91
CA PRO A 69 -23.87 -1.30 8.41
C PRO A 69 -24.67 -0.25 9.23
N VAL A 70 -23.97 0.74 9.81
CA VAL A 70 -24.62 1.78 10.63
C VAL A 70 -24.94 3.00 9.80
N SER A 71 -23.97 3.51 9.03
CA SER A 71 -24.16 4.75 8.26
C SER A 71 -24.83 4.53 6.90
N LEU A 72 -24.93 3.27 6.43
CA LEU A 72 -25.44 2.86 5.13
C LEU A 72 -24.73 3.54 3.95
N LYS A 73 -23.51 4.04 4.16
CA LYS A 73 -22.69 4.68 3.14
C LYS A 73 -21.75 3.68 2.49
N SER A 74 -21.46 3.91 1.22
CA SER A 74 -20.50 3.16 0.42
C SER A 74 -19.53 4.13 -0.27
N PRO A 75 -18.21 3.93 -0.18
CA PRO A 75 -17.27 4.75 -0.92
C PRO A 75 -17.42 4.58 -2.43
N TYR A 76 -17.86 3.41 -2.88
CA TYR A 76 -18.01 3.06 -4.29
C TYR A 76 -19.19 3.79 -5.00
N ASP A 77 -20.04 4.46 -4.26
CA ASP A 77 -21.11 5.27 -4.85
C ASP A 77 -20.60 6.66 -5.27
N ASN A 78 -19.55 7.14 -4.64
CA ASN A 78 -19.00 8.47 -4.84
C ASN A 78 -17.69 8.49 -5.62
N PHE A 79 -16.81 7.48 -5.43
CA PHE A 79 -15.46 7.46 -5.96
C PHE A 79 -15.22 6.29 -6.93
N ASP A 80 -14.35 6.53 -7.89
CA ASP A 80 -13.79 5.48 -8.74
C ASP A 80 -12.55 4.89 -8.07
N ILE A 81 -12.66 3.62 -7.65
CA ILE A 81 -11.63 2.91 -6.87
C ILE A 81 -11.30 1.58 -7.56
N ALA A 82 -10.03 1.26 -7.69
CA ALA A 82 -9.61 -0.01 -8.27
C ALA A 82 -8.37 -0.60 -7.58
N ASP A 83 -8.18 -1.91 -7.70
CA ASP A 83 -6.92 -2.58 -7.43
C ASP A 83 -5.98 -2.37 -8.62
N ILE A 84 -4.83 -1.74 -8.41
CA ILE A 84 -3.84 -1.50 -9.47
C ILE A 84 -2.72 -2.56 -9.48
N GLY A 85 -2.82 -3.57 -8.64
CA GLY A 85 -1.82 -4.63 -8.49
C GLY A 85 -0.78 -4.32 -7.43
N ASP A 86 0.37 -4.95 -7.56
CA ASP A 86 1.48 -4.82 -6.63
C ASP A 86 2.61 -3.97 -7.23
N CYS A 87 3.25 -3.18 -6.35
CA CYS A 87 4.50 -2.50 -6.65
C CYS A 87 5.61 -3.52 -6.95
N PRO A 88 6.41 -3.32 -8.00
CA PRO A 88 7.56 -4.16 -8.27
C PRO A 88 8.61 -4.02 -7.16
N VAL A 89 9.16 -5.15 -6.70
CA VAL A 89 10.23 -5.21 -5.71
C VAL A 89 11.27 -6.24 -6.12
N ASN A 90 12.49 -6.08 -5.62
CA ASN A 90 13.57 -7.03 -5.78
C ASN A 90 13.91 -7.66 -4.43
N PRO A 91 13.50 -8.90 -4.15
CA PRO A 91 13.70 -9.51 -2.84
C PRO A 91 15.18 -9.75 -2.47
N ALA A 92 16.08 -9.64 -3.44
CA ALA A 92 17.53 -9.84 -3.24
C ALA A 92 18.30 -8.52 -3.00
N ASP A 93 17.66 -7.36 -3.26
CA ASP A 93 18.32 -6.05 -3.14
C ASP A 93 17.38 -5.02 -2.52
N LEU A 94 17.77 -4.54 -1.34
CA LEU A 94 17.01 -3.56 -0.58
C LEU A 94 16.99 -2.19 -1.28
N GLN A 95 18.12 -1.72 -1.78
CA GLN A 95 18.21 -0.39 -2.40
C GLN A 95 17.44 -0.33 -3.71
N ASP A 96 17.54 -1.38 -4.52
CA ASP A 96 16.76 -1.52 -5.75
C ASP A 96 15.24 -1.56 -5.44
N SER A 97 14.82 -2.26 -4.37
CA SER A 97 13.43 -2.26 -3.95
C SER A 97 12.94 -0.89 -3.51
N LEU A 98 13.73 -0.16 -2.69
CA LEU A 98 13.36 1.20 -2.27
C LEU A 98 13.24 2.15 -3.48
N ALA A 99 14.15 2.02 -4.47
CA ALA A 99 14.09 2.81 -5.69
C ALA A 99 12.84 2.51 -6.52
N LYS A 100 12.53 1.23 -6.73
CA LYS A 100 11.33 0.77 -7.46
C LYS A 100 10.02 1.20 -6.79
N ILE A 101 9.94 1.11 -5.47
CA ILE A 101 8.78 1.57 -4.72
C ILE A 101 8.61 3.09 -4.91
N LYS A 102 9.69 3.87 -4.77
CA LYS A 102 9.65 5.31 -4.98
C LYS A 102 9.17 5.66 -6.39
N GLU A 103 9.73 5.06 -7.42
CA GLU A 103 9.35 5.28 -8.83
C GLU A 103 7.87 4.94 -9.08
N PHE A 104 7.40 3.81 -8.56
CA PHE A 104 6.00 3.41 -8.65
C PHE A 104 5.07 4.49 -8.07
N TYR A 105 5.38 5.00 -6.88
CA TYR A 105 4.57 6.04 -6.25
C TYR A 105 4.71 7.42 -6.90
N GLU A 106 5.82 7.75 -7.50
CA GLU A 106 5.96 8.98 -8.31
C GLU A 106 4.97 8.99 -9.48
N ASN A 107 4.76 7.84 -10.13
CA ASN A 107 3.75 7.70 -11.18
C ASN A 107 2.33 7.88 -10.64
N VAL A 108 2.02 7.30 -9.46
CA VAL A 108 0.71 7.45 -8.82
C VAL A 108 0.45 8.92 -8.45
N VAL A 109 1.43 9.58 -7.84
CA VAL A 109 1.31 11.01 -7.45
C VAL A 109 1.11 11.91 -8.65
N THR A 110 1.82 11.65 -9.76
CA THR A 110 1.69 12.43 -11.00
C THR A 110 0.29 12.35 -11.59
N SER A 111 -0.39 11.22 -11.44
CA SER A 111 -1.77 11.04 -11.92
C SER A 111 -2.82 11.72 -11.05
N LYS A 112 -2.44 12.25 -9.87
CA LYS A 112 -3.32 12.83 -8.85
C LYS A 112 -4.28 11.83 -8.18
N THR A 113 -4.12 10.55 -8.45
CA THR A 113 -4.86 9.47 -7.79
C THR A 113 -4.32 9.28 -6.36
N ILE A 114 -5.22 9.11 -5.40
CA ILE A 114 -4.85 8.91 -4.00
C ILE A 114 -4.59 7.42 -3.73
N PRO A 115 -3.36 7.01 -3.34
CA PRO A 115 -3.07 5.62 -3.06
C PRO A 115 -3.52 5.20 -1.65
N LEU A 116 -4.10 4.01 -1.54
CA LEU A 116 -4.23 3.23 -0.33
C LEU A 116 -3.27 2.05 -0.43
N SER A 117 -2.18 2.11 0.31
CA SER A 117 -1.08 1.14 0.23
C SER A 117 -1.26 0.02 1.25
N ILE A 118 -1.12 -1.21 0.81
CA ILE A 118 -1.17 -2.39 1.68
C ILE A 118 0.24 -3.01 1.70
N GLY A 119 0.93 -2.91 2.81
CA GLY A 119 2.27 -3.47 2.98
C GLY A 119 2.28 -4.91 3.47
N GLY A 120 3.33 -5.29 3.69
CA GLY A 120 4.75 -5.21 3.79
C GLY A 120 5.19 -4.71 5.18
N ASP A 121 6.48 -4.63 5.34
CA ASP A 121 7.05 -4.05 6.56
C ASP A 121 7.00 -2.51 6.55
N HIS A 122 7.31 -1.90 7.69
CA HIS A 122 7.18 -0.45 7.85
C HIS A 122 8.23 0.37 7.07
N LEU A 123 9.32 -0.25 6.62
CA LEU A 123 10.33 0.44 5.83
C LEU A 123 9.78 0.97 4.49
N ILE A 124 8.71 0.35 3.96
CA ILE A 124 8.05 0.82 2.73
C ILE A 124 7.55 2.25 2.82
N SER A 125 7.27 2.75 4.03
CA SER A 125 6.84 4.14 4.25
C SER A 125 7.89 5.16 3.78
N LEU A 126 9.18 4.83 3.87
CA LEU A 126 10.27 5.73 3.46
C LEU A 126 10.23 6.07 1.96
N PRO A 127 10.26 5.11 1.03
CA PRO A 127 10.21 5.43 -0.41
C PRO A 127 8.86 6.06 -0.83
N ILE A 128 7.76 5.70 -0.18
CA ILE A 128 6.45 6.30 -0.41
C ILE A 128 6.48 7.79 -0.03
N LEU A 129 6.96 8.11 1.18
CA LEU A 129 7.08 9.51 1.62
C LEU A 129 8.01 10.32 0.72
N ARG A 130 9.12 9.73 0.27
CA ARG A 130 10.05 10.38 -0.68
C ARG A 130 9.39 10.68 -2.03
N ALA A 131 8.50 9.82 -2.49
CA ALA A 131 7.72 10.07 -3.71
C ALA A 131 6.69 11.19 -3.50
N LEU A 132 5.95 11.15 -2.38
CA LEU A 132 4.94 12.16 -2.04
C LEU A 132 5.54 13.55 -1.81
N ALA A 133 6.74 13.62 -1.22
CA ALA A 133 7.43 14.88 -0.90
C ALA A 133 8.27 15.44 -2.05
N LYS A 134 8.18 14.86 -3.26
CA LYS A 134 8.98 15.28 -4.42
C LYS A 134 8.83 16.77 -4.75
N ASP A 135 7.61 17.28 -4.65
CA ASP A 135 7.28 18.66 -5.01
C ASP A 135 7.12 19.60 -3.80
N GLY A 136 7.46 19.13 -2.61
CA GLY A 136 7.42 19.93 -1.38
C GLY A 136 7.16 19.12 -0.13
N PRO A 137 7.17 19.74 1.03
CA PRO A 137 6.98 19.06 2.31
C PRO A 137 5.55 18.51 2.45
N VAL A 138 5.45 17.34 3.07
CA VAL A 138 4.17 16.68 3.38
C VAL A 138 3.98 16.53 4.89
N GLY A 139 2.75 16.60 5.37
CA GLY A 139 2.38 16.28 6.73
C GLY A 139 2.14 14.78 6.90
N LEU A 140 2.58 14.21 8.02
CA LEU A 140 2.39 12.80 8.33
C LEU A 140 1.64 12.65 9.65
N PHE A 141 0.59 11.83 9.65
CA PHE A 141 -0.04 11.28 10.86
C PHE A 141 0.28 9.81 10.97
N GLN A 142 0.93 9.41 12.05
CA GLN A 142 1.27 8.02 12.34
C GLN A 142 0.41 7.49 13.50
N PHE A 143 -0.24 6.35 13.31
CA PHE A 143 -0.93 5.60 14.35
C PHE A 143 -0.14 4.32 14.60
N ASP A 144 0.77 4.35 15.55
CA ASP A 144 1.72 3.28 15.87
C ASP A 144 2.10 3.34 17.35
N SER A 145 2.51 2.23 17.92
CA SER A 145 3.07 2.16 19.28
C SER A 145 4.54 2.60 19.36
N HIS A 146 5.21 2.76 18.21
CA HIS A 146 6.61 3.17 18.11
C HIS A 146 6.75 4.42 17.24
N SER A 147 7.79 5.20 17.46
CA SER A 147 8.08 6.40 16.64
C SER A 147 8.77 6.08 15.32
N ASP A 148 9.43 4.94 15.21
CA ASP A 148 10.24 4.49 14.07
C ASP A 148 11.24 5.53 13.56
N THR A 149 11.86 6.24 14.52
CA THR A 149 12.86 7.29 14.33
C THR A 149 14.26 6.87 14.80
N TRP A 150 14.51 5.58 14.97
CA TRP A 150 15.85 5.08 15.31
C TRP A 150 16.84 5.45 14.22
N ASP A 151 18.08 5.78 14.64
CA ASP A 151 19.14 6.09 13.70
C ASP A 151 19.63 4.85 12.97
N SER A 152 19.89 3.78 13.71
CA SER A 152 20.40 2.54 13.11
C SER A 152 20.19 1.33 14.02
N TYR A 153 20.34 0.16 13.44
CA TYR A 153 20.36 -1.16 14.10
C TYR A 153 21.66 -1.90 13.77
N PHE A 154 21.97 -2.93 14.54
CA PHE A 154 23.02 -3.91 14.22
C PHE A 154 24.36 -3.29 13.79
N GLY A 155 24.86 -2.33 14.57
CA GLY A 155 26.16 -1.72 14.30
C GLY A 155 26.20 -0.69 13.18
N GLY A 156 25.09 -0.01 12.92
CA GLY A 156 25.03 1.09 11.97
C GLY A 156 24.15 0.88 10.74
N TYR A 157 23.37 -0.21 10.73
CA TYR A 157 22.44 -0.47 9.62
C TYR A 157 21.24 0.46 9.68
N LYS A 158 21.07 1.29 8.65
CA LYS A 158 20.15 2.45 8.64
C LYS A 158 18.76 2.18 8.04
N TYR A 159 18.56 1.04 7.39
CA TYR A 159 17.33 0.75 6.65
C TYR A 159 16.62 -0.47 7.23
N THR A 160 15.77 -0.24 8.22
CA THR A 160 14.92 -1.26 8.85
C THR A 160 13.51 -0.72 9.06
N HIS A 161 12.59 -1.58 9.50
CA HIS A 161 11.21 -1.20 9.84
C HIS A 161 11.12 -0.13 10.94
N GLY A 162 12.13 0.04 11.80
CA GLY A 162 12.14 1.01 12.89
C GLY A 162 12.90 2.31 12.58
N THR A 163 13.33 2.54 11.33
CA THR A 163 14.12 3.71 10.94
C THR A 163 13.50 4.58 9.85
N PRO A 164 12.29 4.28 9.29
CA PRO A 164 11.82 4.98 8.09
C PRO A 164 11.64 6.47 8.29
N PHE A 165 11.13 6.90 9.44
CA PHE A 165 10.86 8.32 9.66
C PHE A 165 12.12 9.12 10.01
N ARG A 166 13.13 8.49 10.62
CA ARG A 166 14.44 9.13 10.74
C ARG A 166 15.02 9.45 9.37
N ARG A 167 14.99 8.47 8.45
CA ARG A 167 15.47 8.66 7.06
C ARG A 167 14.61 9.62 6.25
N ALA A 168 13.32 9.74 6.56
CA ALA A 168 12.42 10.66 5.87
C ALA A 168 12.64 12.12 6.29
N ILE A 169 13.08 12.36 7.53
CA ILE A 169 13.36 13.71 8.06
C ILE A 169 14.71 14.25 7.56
N GLU A 170 15.69 13.39 7.33
CA GLU A 170 17.00 13.76 6.76
C GLU A 170 16.91 14.22 5.31
#